data_0dd02ae135ef6098d507e412164c49a1
#
_entry.id   0dd02ae135ef6098d507e412164c49a1
#
_cell.length_a   1.000
_cell.length_b   1.000
_cell.length_c   1.000
_cell.angle_alpha   90.00
_cell.angle_beta   90.00
_cell.angle_gamma   90.00
#
_symmetry.space_group_name_H-M   'P 1'
#
loop_
_entity.id
_entity.type
_entity.pdbx_description
1 polymer ?
#
loop_
_entity_poly.entity_id
_entity_poly.type
_entity_poly.pdbx_seq_one_letter_code
_entity_poly.pdbx_strand_id
1 'polypeptide(L)'
;MRRVHVQLTGLTFMLHLFTGLDFHTSLMLVLALLFVLFYEAINGFHDTANAVATVIYTRAMRAQFAVVMAGVFNFFGVLLGGLSVAYAIVHLLPTDLLLNVSSAHGLAMVFSMLLAAIVWNLGTWYFGLPASSSHTLIGSIIGIGLTNAIVTGSSVVDALNVPKMIQIFLSLILSPLIGLIIAGAIVFLLRRYWSSTKKRKRIHLTPAEREKKDGKRKPPFWTRTALILSAVGVSFSHGANDGQKGIGLIMLVLIGVAPAGFVVNMNANGYDIARTYDAIIHLQQYYQQHGAALSHAIELTPSVVVAEDEPEGRFHCDITRAVVVLDQTESLLKGIQSYSELNAEQRNNMRRMLMCIADTAESLAKLPETRAEDARFLNKLRKDLLHTVEYAPVWIIIAVALALSLGTLVGWKRVAVTIGEKIGKKGMTYAQGVSAQMTAAVSIGVASYTGMPVSTTQVLSSAVAGTMLVDGGGVQGKTIQNIMLAWILTLPVSIGLSGTLYWFALKLI
;
A
#
# COMPACT_ATOMS: atom_id res chain seq x y z
N MET A 1 -3.42 34.19 18.63
CA MET A 1 -4.25 34.29 17.40
C MET A 1 -3.91 33.25 16.32
N ARG A 2 -2.68 32.73 16.16
CA ARG A 2 -2.36 31.70 15.14
C ARG A 2 -3.03 30.31 15.34
N ARG A 3 -3.36 29.91 16.57
CA ARG A 3 -4.00 28.60 16.84
C ARG A 3 -5.48 28.50 16.46
N VAL A 4 -6.19 29.62 16.39
CA VAL A 4 -7.62 29.65 16.01
C VAL A 4 -7.79 29.60 14.48
N HIS A 5 -6.80 30.09 13.70
CA HIS A 5 -6.86 30.05 12.24
C HIS A 5 -6.72 28.65 11.64
N VAL A 6 -5.92 27.76 12.28
CA VAL A 6 -5.75 26.38 11.82
C VAL A 6 -7.00 25.52 12.07
N GLN A 7 -7.76 25.79 13.14
CA GLN A 7 -9.02 25.08 13.40
C GLN A 7 -10.16 25.50 12.46
N LEU A 8 -10.22 26.77 12.08
CA LEU A 8 -11.23 27.28 11.15
C LEU A 8 -11.01 26.78 9.71
N THR A 9 -9.74 26.67 9.28
CA THR A 9 -9.41 26.12 7.95
C THR A 9 -9.75 24.64 7.81
N GLY A 10 -9.62 23.83 8.85
CA GLY A 10 -10.02 22.43 8.83
C GLY A 10 -11.54 22.22 8.75
N LEU A 11 -12.31 23.06 9.44
CA LEU A 11 -13.78 22.97 9.45
C LEU A 11 -14.39 23.50 8.13
N THR A 12 -13.84 24.58 7.58
CA THR A 12 -14.24 25.12 6.28
C THR A 12 -13.91 24.12 5.15
N PHE A 13 -12.78 23.42 5.22
CA PHE A 13 -12.43 22.43 4.23
C PHE A 13 -13.37 21.19 4.28
N MET A 14 -13.80 20.76 5.47
CA MET A 14 -14.82 19.69 5.58
C MET A 14 -16.17 20.09 5.00
N LEU A 15 -16.55 21.37 5.08
CA LEU A 15 -17.77 21.87 4.46
C LEU A 15 -17.68 21.86 2.92
N HIS A 16 -16.50 22.07 2.34
CA HIS A 16 -16.29 21.97 0.89
C HIS A 16 -16.34 20.52 0.35
N LEU A 17 -16.20 19.51 1.21
CA LEU A 17 -16.31 18.10 0.84
C LEU A 17 -17.67 17.76 0.20
N PHE A 18 -18.72 18.45 0.63
CA PHE A 18 -20.10 18.19 0.22
C PHE A 18 -20.64 19.23 -0.78
N THR A 19 -19.80 20.18 -1.18
CA THR A 19 -20.23 21.24 -2.10
C THR A 19 -20.60 20.67 -3.46
N GLY A 20 -21.84 20.88 -3.88
CA GLY A 20 -22.36 20.39 -5.16
C GLY A 20 -22.86 18.94 -5.16
N LEU A 21 -22.82 18.25 -4.01
CA LEU A 21 -23.42 16.94 -3.84
C LEU A 21 -24.84 17.06 -3.24
N ASP A 22 -25.75 16.21 -3.70
CA ASP A 22 -27.07 16.08 -3.07
C ASP A 22 -26.93 15.41 -1.68
N PHE A 23 -27.99 15.48 -0.88
CA PHE A 23 -27.98 14.94 0.49
C PHE A 23 -27.71 13.43 0.51
N HIS A 24 -28.30 12.66 -0.41
CA HIS A 24 -28.14 11.21 -0.47
C HIS A 24 -26.69 10.82 -0.79
N THR A 25 -26.11 11.43 -1.81
CA THR A 25 -24.71 11.20 -2.21
C THR A 25 -23.75 11.63 -1.09
N SER A 26 -24.04 12.75 -0.41
CA SER A 26 -23.25 13.22 0.74
C SER A 26 -23.28 12.22 1.91
N LEU A 27 -24.45 11.68 2.23
CA LEU A 27 -24.61 10.66 3.27
C LEU A 27 -23.85 9.38 2.91
N MET A 28 -24.00 8.91 1.68
CA MET A 28 -23.30 7.70 1.20
C MET A 28 -21.78 7.88 1.18
N LEU A 29 -21.30 9.08 0.83
CA LEU A 29 -19.88 9.41 0.91
C LEU A 29 -19.36 9.33 2.35
N VAL A 30 -20.08 9.90 3.32
CA VAL A 30 -19.71 9.80 4.75
C VAL A 30 -19.67 8.34 5.19
N LEU A 31 -20.69 7.55 4.83
CA LEU A 31 -20.73 6.13 5.17
C LEU A 31 -19.56 5.36 4.53
N ALA A 32 -19.22 5.65 3.27
CA ALA A 32 -18.08 5.03 2.60
C ALA A 32 -16.75 5.38 3.29
N LEU A 33 -16.54 6.64 3.66
CA LEU A 33 -15.34 7.07 4.40
C LEU A 33 -15.25 6.39 5.77
N LEU A 34 -16.35 6.32 6.51
CA LEU A 34 -16.40 5.60 7.80
C LEU A 34 -16.13 4.12 7.60
N PHE A 35 -16.60 3.53 6.51
CA PHE A 35 -16.37 2.12 6.21
C PHE A 35 -14.91 1.83 5.86
N VAL A 36 -14.22 2.75 5.13
CA VAL A 36 -12.76 2.65 4.93
C VAL A 36 -12.02 2.75 6.26
N LEU A 37 -12.37 3.71 7.12
CA LEU A 37 -11.73 3.83 8.44
C LEU A 37 -11.97 2.60 9.32
N PHE A 38 -13.16 1.99 9.24
CA PHE A 38 -13.46 0.74 9.90
C PHE A 38 -12.62 -0.43 9.35
N TYR A 39 -12.46 -0.51 8.02
CA TYR A 39 -11.54 -1.47 7.40
C TYR A 39 -10.11 -1.29 7.91
N GLU A 40 -9.62 -0.04 8.02
CA GLU A 40 -8.28 0.23 8.54
C GLU A 40 -8.14 -0.13 10.02
N ALA A 41 -9.17 0.08 10.81
CA ALA A 41 -9.17 -0.40 12.21
C ALA A 41 -9.10 -1.93 12.28
N ILE A 42 -9.80 -2.66 11.38
CA ILE A 42 -9.71 -4.11 11.28
C ILE A 42 -8.33 -4.55 10.80
N ASN A 43 -7.71 -3.82 9.87
CA ASN A 43 -6.35 -4.07 9.41
C ASN A 43 -5.36 -3.96 10.58
N GLY A 44 -5.41 -2.87 11.35
CA GLY A 44 -4.63 -2.71 12.57
C GLY A 44 -4.85 -3.83 13.60
N PHE A 45 -6.10 -4.20 13.83
CA PHE A 45 -6.53 -5.27 14.70
C PHE A 45 -5.99 -6.65 14.29
N HIS A 46 -6.04 -6.98 13.00
CA HIS A 46 -5.56 -8.24 12.43
C HIS A 46 -4.03 -8.34 12.48
N ASP A 47 -3.34 -7.26 12.10
CA ASP A 47 -1.91 -7.28 11.84
C ASP A 47 -1.03 -6.85 13.04
N THR A 48 -1.62 -6.44 14.16
CA THR A 48 -0.90 -6.13 15.40
C THR A 48 0.04 -7.26 15.84
N ALA A 49 -0.39 -8.51 15.63
CA ALA A 49 0.39 -9.69 15.98
C ALA A 49 1.79 -9.66 15.37
N ASN A 50 1.95 -9.10 14.19
CA ASN A 50 3.23 -9.00 13.48
C ASN A 50 4.27 -8.17 14.26
N ALA A 51 3.85 -7.09 14.89
CA ALA A 51 4.74 -6.24 15.66
C ALA A 51 5.03 -6.79 17.07
N VAL A 52 4.05 -7.44 17.71
CA VAL A 52 4.12 -7.75 19.15
C VAL A 52 4.46 -9.19 19.48
N ALA A 53 4.22 -10.16 18.58
CA ALA A 53 4.40 -11.59 18.89
C ALA A 53 5.81 -11.89 19.40
N THR A 54 6.84 -11.47 18.68
CA THR A 54 8.23 -11.79 19.04
C THR A 54 8.65 -11.19 20.39
N VAL A 55 8.31 -9.92 20.70
CA VAL A 55 8.69 -9.28 21.98
C VAL A 55 7.91 -9.83 23.15
N ILE A 56 6.69 -10.32 22.95
CA ILE A 56 5.88 -10.97 23.97
C ILE A 56 6.42 -12.38 24.27
N TYR A 57 6.61 -13.20 23.23
CA TYR A 57 7.02 -14.60 23.38
C TYR A 57 8.48 -14.76 23.78
N THR A 58 9.35 -13.82 23.42
CA THR A 58 10.71 -13.74 23.96
C THR A 58 10.79 -13.12 25.38
N ARG A 59 9.67 -12.70 25.95
CA ARG A 59 9.62 -12.03 27.28
C ARG A 59 10.42 -10.72 27.32
N ALA A 60 10.65 -10.09 26.17
CA ALA A 60 11.33 -8.79 26.11
C ALA A 60 10.45 -7.66 26.67
N MET A 61 9.13 -7.73 26.42
CA MET A 61 8.15 -6.73 26.88
C MET A 61 6.86 -7.41 27.36
N ARG A 62 6.13 -6.78 28.27
CA ARG A 62 4.76 -7.22 28.64
C ARG A 62 3.80 -6.89 27.52
N ALA A 63 2.80 -7.75 27.30
CA ALA A 63 1.86 -7.63 26.17
C ALA A 63 1.19 -6.24 26.09
N GLN A 64 0.71 -5.71 27.23
CA GLN A 64 0.05 -4.40 27.27
C GLN A 64 0.95 -3.27 26.72
N PHE A 65 2.22 -3.22 27.18
CA PHE A 65 3.18 -2.20 26.72
C PHE A 65 3.59 -2.44 25.26
N ALA A 66 3.70 -3.69 24.82
CA ALA A 66 4.03 -4.03 23.45
C ALA A 66 2.94 -3.53 22.47
N VAL A 67 1.67 -3.73 22.84
CA VAL A 67 0.52 -3.31 22.03
C VAL A 67 0.41 -1.78 21.95
N VAL A 68 0.54 -1.08 23.09
CA VAL A 68 0.53 0.38 23.12
C VAL A 68 1.70 0.95 22.30
N MET A 69 2.89 0.41 22.46
CA MET A 69 4.06 0.77 21.65
C MET A 69 3.76 0.56 20.16
N ALA A 70 3.21 -0.58 19.78
CA ALA A 70 2.89 -0.86 18.38
C ALA A 70 1.88 0.15 17.82
N GLY A 71 0.81 0.48 18.56
CA GLY A 71 -0.15 1.51 18.17
C GLY A 71 0.47 2.89 17.95
N VAL A 72 1.32 3.32 18.90
CA VAL A 72 2.01 4.62 18.79
C VAL A 72 2.94 4.67 17.57
N PHE A 73 3.74 3.63 17.33
CA PHE A 73 4.66 3.63 16.20
C PHE A 73 3.98 3.35 14.87
N ASN A 74 2.84 2.63 14.83
CA ASN A 74 1.98 2.57 13.66
C ASN A 74 1.45 3.96 13.30
N PHE A 75 0.98 4.73 14.27
CA PHE A 75 0.52 6.11 14.04
C PHE A 75 1.61 6.97 13.37
N PHE A 76 2.81 6.98 13.92
CA PHE A 76 3.91 7.73 13.31
C PHE A 76 4.36 7.15 11.97
N GLY A 77 4.25 5.84 11.78
CA GLY A 77 4.50 5.18 10.49
C GLY A 77 3.58 5.71 9.39
N VAL A 78 2.28 5.82 9.67
CA VAL A 78 1.31 6.39 8.72
C VAL A 78 1.62 7.85 8.40
N LEU A 79 1.90 8.66 9.45
CA LEU A 79 2.19 10.09 9.27
C LEU A 79 3.42 10.37 8.41
N LEU A 80 4.44 9.51 8.50
CA LEU A 80 5.74 9.72 7.88
C LEU A 80 6.02 8.78 6.70
N GLY A 81 5.11 7.84 6.41
CA GLY A 81 5.29 6.80 5.40
C GLY A 81 5.26 7.26 3.96
N GLY A 82 4.75 8.46 3.69
CA GLY A 82 4.57 8.97 2.32
C GLY A 82 3.29 8.49 1.65
N LEU A 83 3.23 8.56 0.32
CA LEU A 83 2.03 8.26 -0.47
C LEU A 83 2.28 7.24 -1.61
N SER A 84 3.50 6.77 -1.77
CA SER A 84 3.88 5.94 -2.93
C SER A 84 3.08 4.62 -3.00
N VAL A 85 2.84 3.96 -1.85
CA VAL A 85 1.99 2.75 -1.78
C VAL A 85 0.50 3.11 -1.95
N ALA A 86 0.07 4.27 -1.44
CA ALA A 86 -1.31 4.73 -1.59
C ALA A 86 -1.70 4.83 -3.06
N TYR A 87 -0.86 5.49 -3.84
CA TYR A 87 -1.11 5.66 -5.27
C TYR A 87 -0.84 4.39 -6.08
N ALA A 88 0.04 3.49 -5.63
CA ALA A 88 0.13 2.16 -6.23
C ALA A 88 -1.20 1.39 -6.16
N ILE A 89 -1.98 1.58 -5.09
CA ILE A 89 -3.32 0.99 -4.94
C ILE A 89 -4.35 1.73 -5.82
N VAL A 90 -4.34 3.07 -5.81
CA VAL A 90 -5.26 3.87 -6.64
C VAL A 90 -5.09 3.54 -8.12
N HIS A 91 -3.87 3.35 -8.59
CA HIS A 91 -3.57 3.05 -9.99
C HIS A 91 -3.86 1.59 -10.42
N LEU A 92 -4.34 0.73 -9.52
CA LEU A 92 -4.82 -0.61 -9.91
C LEU A 92 -6.08 -0.55 -10.78
N LEU A 93 -6.92 0.46 -10.55
CA LEU A 93 -8.07 0.75 -11.38
C LEU A 93 -7.71 1.86 -12.37
N PRO A 94 -8.07 1.73 -13.65
CA PRO A 94 -7.89 2.79 -14.63
C PRO A 94 -8.59 4.08 -14.20
N THR A 95 -7.95 5.22 -14.44
CA THR A 95 -8.53 6.53 -14.10
C THR A 95 -9.88 6.75 -14.78
N ASP A 96 -10.02 6.30 -16.02
CA ASP A 96 -11.28 6.41 -16.77
C ASP A 96 -12.41 5.62 -16.14
N LEU A 97 -12.13 4.44 -15.59
CA LEU A 97 -13.12 3.70 -14.82
C LEU A 97 -13.60 4.50 -13.59
N LEU A 98 -12.66 5.13 -12.89
CA LEU A 98 -12.97 5.91 -11.69
C LEU A 98 -13.76 7.20 -12.00
N LEU A 99 -13.44 7.87 -13.12
CA LEU A 99 -14.04 9.16 -13.48
C LEU A 99 -15.34 9.05 -14.28
N ASN A 100 -15.55 7.92 -14.99
CA ASN A 100 -16.71 7.74 -15.86
C ASN A 100 -17.84 6.93 -15.20
N VAL A 101 -17.59 6.34 -14.04
CA VAL A 101 -18.61 5.61 -13.28
C VAL A 101 -19.52 6.61 -12.55
N SER A 102 -20.84 6.38 -12.59
CA SER A 102 -21.77 7.16 -11.78
C SER A 102 -21.45 7.03 -10.29
N SER A 103 -21.77 8.05 -9.49
CA SER A 103 -21.53 8.02 -8.03
C SER A 103 -22.12 6.77 -7.36
N ALA A 104 -23.28 6.28 -7.80
CA ALA A 104 -23.92 5.07 -7.29
C ALA A 104 -23.09 3.81 -7.59
N HIS A 105 -22.62 3.64 -8.82
CA HIS A 105 -21.75 2.51 -9.19
C HIS A 105 -20.40 2.57 -8.46
N GLY A 106 -19.81 3.76 -8.35
CA GLY A 106 -18.56 3.95 -7.60
C GLY A 106 -18.69 3.57 -6.12
N LEU A 107 -19.78 3.95 -5.49
CA LEU A 107 -20.10 3.56 -4.12
C LEU A 107 -20.31 2.04 -3.99
N ALA A 108 -21.04 1.41 -4.94
CA ALA A 108 -21.22 -0.04 -4.95
C ALA A 108 -19.89 -0.79 -5.07
N MET A 109 -18.96 -0.31 -5.91
CA MET A 109 -17.59 -0.83 -6.00
C MET A 109 -16.90 -0.79 -4.64
N VAL A 110 -16.89 0.38 -4.01
CA VAL A 110 -16.20 0.61 -2.72
C VAL A 110 -16.78 -0.27 -1.61
N PHE A 111 -18.10 -0.26 -1.44
CA PHE A 111 -18.74 -1.06 -0.38
C PHE A 111 -18.53 -2.56 -0.59
N SER A 112 -18.64 -3.06 -1.82
CA SER A 112 -18.43 -4.46 -2.14
C SER A 112 -16.98 -4.90 -1.90
N MET A 113 -16.03 -4.09 -2.30
CA MET A 113 -14.61 -4.33 -2.08
C MET A 113 -14.25 -4.38 -0.59
N LEU A 114 -14.67 -3.38 0.17
CA LEU A 114 -14.38 -3.27 1.59
C LEU A 114 -15.08 -4.37 2.39
N LEU A 115 -16.34 -4.67 2.08
CA LEU A 115 -17.08 -5.74 2.75
C LEU A 115 -16.40 -7.09 2.53
N ALA A 116 -15.99 -7.39 1.30
CA ALA A 116 -15.25 -8.61 0.99
C ALA A 116 -13.94 -8.69 1.80
N ALA A 117 -13.19 -7.60 1.84
CA ALA A 117 -11.94 -7.54 2.57
C ALA A 117 -12.14 -7.68 4.10
N ILE A 118 -13.15 -7.03 4.65
CA ILE A 118 -13.50 -7.13 6.08
C ILE A 118 -13.89 -8.56 6.45
N VAL A 119 -14.79 -9.18 5.68
CA VAL A 119 -15.28 -10.54 5.95
C VAL A 119 -14.13 -11.54 5.93
N TRP A 120 -13.23 -11.45 4.94
CA TRP A 120 -12.08 -12.35 4.85
C TRP A 120 -11.07 -12.13 5.98
N ASN A 121 -10.73 -10.87 6.30
CA ASN A 121 -9.80 -10.55 7.37
C ASN A 121 -10.33 -10.98 8.74
N LEU A 122 -11.60 -10.74 9.04
CA LEU A 122 -12.22 -11.20 10.28
C LEU A 122 -12.32 -12.72 10.35
N GLY A 123 -12.62 -13.39 9.24
CA GLY A 123 -12.67 -14.84 9.14
C GLY A 123 -11.30 -15.47 9.46
N THR A 124 -10.26 -15.03 8.78
CA THR A 124 -8.89 -15.54 9.02
C THR A 124 -8.38 -15.22 10.42
N TRP A 125 -8.69 -14.03 10.96
CA TRP A 125 -8.39 -13.68 12.33
C TRP A 125 -9.13 -14.61 13.32
N TYR A 126 -10.42 -14.91 13.08
CA TYR A 126 -11.21 -15.78 13.97
C TYR A 126 -10.55 -17.16 14.11
N PHE A 127 -10.03 -17.72 13.03
CA PHE A 127 -9.28 -18.98 13.04
C PHE A 127 -7.82 -18.83 13.49
N GLY A 128 -7.33 -17.61 13.77
CA GLY A 128 -5.95 -17.33 14.17
C GLY A 128 -4.94 -17.60 13.08
N LEU A 129 -5.35 -17.49 11.83
CA LEU A 129 -4.48 -17.67 10.64
C LEU A 129 -3.84 -16.33 10.30
N PRO A 130 -2.50 -16.25 10.20
CA PRO A 130 -1.80 -15.06 9.73
C PRO A 130 -1.98 -14.91 8.22
N ALA A 131 -3.10 -14.34 7.80
CA ALA A 131 -3.41 -14.04 6.42
C ALA A 131 -2.90 -12.65 6.02
N SER A 132 -2.97 -12.31 4.75
CA SER A 132 -2.49 -11.06 4.19
C SER A 132 -3.64 -10.10 3.91
N SER A 133 -3.74 -9.02 4.68
CA SER A 133 -4.66 -7.91 4.41
C SER A 133 -4.41 -7.25 3.05
N SER A 134 -3.15 -7.19 2.60
CA SER A 134 -2.78 -6.67 1.27
C SER A 134 -3.31 -7.54 0.14
N HIS A 135 -3.14 -8.88 0.21
CA HIS A 135 -3.70 -9.79 -0.79
C HIS A 135 -5.23 -9.71 -0.82
N THR A 136 -5.86 -9.60 0.35
CA THR A 136 -7.31 -9.47 0.47
C THR A 136 -7.81 -8.21 -0.23
N LEU A 137 -7.18 -7.07 0.01
CA LEU A 137 -7.55 -5.81 -0.62
C LEU A 137 -7.35 -5.84 -2.14
N ILE A 138 -6.16 -6.27 -2.59
CA ILE A 138 -5.81 -6.33 -4.01
C ILE A 138 -6.72 -7.32 -4.74
N GLY A 139 -6.99 -8.49 -4.15
CA GLY A 139 -7.94 -9.44 -4.69
C GLY A 139 -9.35 -8.86 -4.81
N SER A 140 -9.78 -8.08 -3.80
CA SER A 140 -11.09 -7.41 -3.84
C SER A 140 -11.16 -6.36 -4.96
N ILE A 141 -10.10 -5.60 -5.20
CA ILE A 141 -10.01 -4.64 -6.32
C ILE A 141 -10.07 -5.37 -7.66
N ILE A 142 -9.32 -6.46 -7.81
CA ILE A 142 -9.34 -7.29 -9.03
C ILE A 142 -10.74 -7.85 -9.29
N GLY A 143 -11.42 -8.34 -8.25
CA GLY A 143 -12.77 -8.87 -8.36
C GLY A 143 -13.78 -7.84 -8.86
N ILE A 144 -13.68 -6.60 -8.38
CA ILE A 144 -14.49 -5.48 -8.87
C ILE A 144 -14.19 -5.21 -10.35
N GLY A 145 -12.92 -5.07 -10.74
CA GLY A 145 -12.52 -4.80 -12.12
C GLY A 145 -12.98 -5.90 -13.08
N LEU A 146 -12.80 -7.16 -12.73
CA LEU A 146 -13.26 -8.31 -13.54
C LEU A 146 -14.79 -8.32 -13.69
N THR A 147 -15.52 -8.07 -12.61
CA THR A 147 -17.00 -8.02 -12.67
C THR A 147 -17.46 -6.86 -13.51
N ASN A 148 -16.80 -5.70 -13.40
CA ASN A 148 -17.11 -4.56 -14.24
C ASN A 148 -16.88 -4.88 -15.73
N ALA A 149 -15.74 -5.51 -16.08
CA ALA A 149 -15.45 -5.96 -17.45
C ALA A 149 -16.55 -6.88 -17.99
N ILE A 150 -16.98 -7.86 -17.20
CA ILE A 150 -18.03 -8.80 -17.59
C ILE A 150 -19.37 -8.09 -17.83
N VAL A 151 -19.75 -7.17 -16.93
CA VAL A 151 -21.05 -6.47 -16.99
C VAL A 151 -21.10 -5.46 -18.14
N THR A 152 -19.99 -4.76 -18.40
CA THR A 152 -19.91 -3.74 -19.47
C THR A 152 -19.51 -4.32 -20.82
N GLY A 153 -19.10 -5.61 -20.88
CA GLY A 153 -18.57 -6.21 -22.10
C GLY A 153 -17.21 -5.66 -22.52
N SER A 154 -16.50 -4.95 -21.61
CA SER A 154 -15.17 -4.39 -21.87
C SER A 154 -14.08 -5.45 -21.68
N SER A 155 -12.87 -5.17 -22.20
CA SER A 155 -11.74 -6.06 -21.97
C SER A 155 -11.22 -5.97 -20.52
N VAL A 156 -10.53 -7.02 -20.07
CA VAL A 156 -9.89 -7.01 -18.74
C VAL A 156 -8.79 -5.93 -18.65
N VAL A 157 -8.14 -5.63 -19.76
CA VAL A 157 -7.09 -4.61 -19.85
C VAL A 157 -7.65 -3.20 -19.69
N ASP A 158 -8.90 -2.98 -20.13
CA ASP A 158 -9.61 -1.70 -19.96
C ASP A 158 -10.14 -1.52 -18.53
N ALA A 159 -10.41 -2.65 -17.85
CA ALA A 159 -10.98 -2.66 -16.51
C ALA A 159 -9.92 -2.71 -15.38
N LEU A 160 -8.68 -3.10 -15.69
CA LEU A 160 -7.60 -3.27 -14.74
C LEU A 160 -6.25 -2.85 -15.33
N ASN A 161 -5.45 -2.16 -14.56
CA ASN A 161 -4.06 -1.88 -14.93
C ASN A 161 -3.20 -3.15 -14.78
N VAL A 162 -3.19 -3.99 -15.83
CA VAL A 162 -2.52 -5.29 -15.83
C VAL A 162 -1.02 -5.21 -15.56
N PRO A 163 -0.23 -4.29 -16.15
CA PRO A 163 1.19 -4.14 -15.82
C PRO A 163 1.42 -3.84 -14.33
N LYS A 164 0.62 -2.96 -13.75
CA LYS A 164 0.70 -2.62 -12.33
C LYS A 164 0.30 -3.80 -11.45
N MET A 165 -0.70 -4.54 -11.85
CA MET A 165 -1.15 -5.75 -11.16
C MET A 165 -0.04 -6.81 -11.13
N ILE A 166 0.66 -7.05 -12.24
CA ILE A 166 1.78 -8.00 -12.30
C ILE A 166 2.93 -7.55 -11.37
N GLN A 167 3.28 -6.27 -11.38
CA GLN A 167 4.31 -5.70 -10.50
C GLN A 167 3.98 -5.94 -9.02
N ILE A 168 2.74 -5.67 -8.62
CA ILE A 168 2.28 -5.88 -7.24
C ILE A 168 2.28 -7.38 -6.89
N PHE A 169 1.82 -8.22 -7.81
CA PHE A 169 1.80 -9.66 -7.62
C PHE A 169 3.21 -10.23 -7.37
N LEU A 170 4.18 -9.79 -8.17
CA LEU A 170 5.58 -10.18 -7.96
C LEU A 170 6.10 -9.71 -6.60
N SER A 171 5.79 -8.50 -6.16
CA SER A 171 6.21 -8.01 -4.85
C SER A 171 5.64 -8.84 -3.69
N LEU A 172 4.39 -9.30 -3.83
CA LEU A 172 3.71 -10.12 -2.84
C LEU A 172 4.30 -11.54 -2.74
N ILE A 173 4.79 -12.09 -3.85
CA ILE A 173 5.44 -13.42 -3.87
C ILE A 173 6.89 -13.32 -3.38
N LEU A 174 7.63 -12.30 -3.81
CA LEU A 174 9.05 -12.16 -3.46
C LEU A 174 9.25 -11.78 -2.00
N SER A 175 8.35 -10.96 -1.44
CA SER A 175 8.52 -10.46 -0.07
C SER A 175 8.61 -11.56 1.01
N PRO A 176 7.77 -12.60 1.05
CA PRO A 176 7.94 -13.69 2.01
C PRO A 176 9.19 -14.55 1.77
N LEU A 177 9.62 -14.72 0.51
CA LEU A 177 10.87 -15.43 0.21
C LEU A 177 12.08 -14.67 0.74
N ILE A 178 12.12 -13.36 0.54
CA ILE A 178 13.16 -12.48 1.09
C ILE A 178 13.15 -12.57 2.62
N GLY A 179 11.98 -12.49 3.26
CA GLY A 179 11.82 -12.63 4.69
C GLY A 179 12.41 -13.93 5.23
N LEU A 180 12.06 -15.06 4.61
CA LEU A 180 12.53 -16.39 4.98
C LEU A 180 14.04 -16.53 4.86
N ILE A 181 14.61 -16.15 3.71
CA ILE A 181 16.03 -16.32 3.41
C ILE A 181 16.89 -15.40 4.27
N ILE A 182 16.57 -14.12 4.34
CA ILE A 182 17.39 -13.13 5.06
C ILE A 182 17.38 -13.42 6.56
N ALA A 183 16.21 -13.62 7.16
CA ALA A 183 16.12 -13.91 8.58
C ALA A 183 16.82 -15.22 8.96
N GLY A 184 16.69 -16.26 8.13
CA GLY A 184 17.42 -17.51 8.28
C GLY A 184 18.94 -17.30 8.20
N ALA A 185 19.40 -16.55 7.21
CA ALA A 185 20.82 -16.22 7.05
C ALA A 185 21.39 -15.46 8.24
N ILE A 186 20.64 -14.47 8.78
CA ILE A 186 21.07 -13.71 9.96
C ILE A 186 21.23 -14.64 11.16
N VAL A 187 20.28 -15.54 11.44
CA VAL A 187 20.40 -16.49 12.56
C VAL A 187 21.57 -17.44 12.34
N PHE A 188 21.79 -17.92 11.12
CA PHE A 188 22.93 -18.75 10.77
C PHE A 188 24.26 -18.04 11.07
N LEU A 189 24.42 -16.80 10.62
CA LEU A 189 25.60 -15.96 10.85
C LEU A 189 25.80 -15.68 12.35
N LEU A 190 24.74 -15.35 13.10
CA LEU A 190 24.81 -15.16 14.55
C LEU A 190 25.26 -16.44 15.24
N ARG A 191 24.79 -17.61 14.80
CA ARG A 191 25.20 -18.89 15.38
C ARG A 191 26.64 -19.23 15.04
N ARG A 192 27.06 -18.99 13.81
CA ARG A 192 28.42 -19.29 13.34
C ARG A 192 29.48 -18.37 13.94
N TYR A 193 29.22 -17.08 13.98
CA TYR A 193 30.25 -16.07 14.29
C TYR A 193 30.08 -15.39 15.66
N TRP A 194 28.85 -15.30 16.20
CA TRP A 194 28.58 -14.61 17.46
C TRP A 194 28.51 -15.52 18.69
N SER A 195 28.72 -16.82 18.54
CA SER A 195 28.56 -17.81 19.62
C SER A 195 29.87 -18.19 20.33
N SER A 196 30.92 -17.35 20.28
CA SER A 196 32.25 -17.62 20.81
C SER A 196 32.32 -17.74 22.34
N THR A 197 31.43 -17.03 23.07
CA THR A 197 31.44 -17.03 24.54
C THR A 197 30.18 -17.56 25.17
N LYS A 198 30.23 -18.11 26.41
CA LYS A 198 29.03 -18.56 27.16
C LYS A 198 27.96 -17.46 27.26
N LYS A 199 28.38 -16.18 27.41
CA LYS A 199 27.47 -15.03 27.50
C LYS A 199 26.76 -14.77 26.17
N ARG A 200 27.47 -14.86 25.04
CA ARG A 200 26.93 -14.66 23.69
C ARG A 200 25.99 -15.79 23.26
N LYS A 201 26.26 -17.06 23.64
CA LYS A 201 25.38 -18.20 23.40
C LYS A 201 23.97 -18.05 24.01
N ARG A 202 23.80 -17.17 24.99
CA ARG A 202 22.47 -16.93 25.64
C ARG A 202 21.40 -16.39 24.70
N ILE A 203 21.78 -15.75 23.59
CA ILE A 203 20.82 -15.25 22.61
C ILE A 203 20.10 -16.39 21.88
N HIS A 204 20.72 -17.57 21.80
CA HIS A 204 20.14 -18.77 21.16
C HIS A 204 19.32 -19.64 22.12
N LEU A 205 19.03 -19.14 23.32
CA LEU A 205 18.12 -19.82 24.28
C LEU A 205 16.72 -19.30 24.13
N THR A 206 15.76 -20.17 24.36
CA THR A 206 14.39 -19.78 24.63
C THR A 206 14.25 -19.21 26.05
N PRO A 207 13.20 -18.44 26.38
CA PRO A 207 12.96 -17.97 27.73
C PRO A 207 12.93 -19.08 28.78
N ALA A 208 12.34 -20.25 28.43
CA ALA A 208 12.25 -21.40 29.33
C ALA A 208 13.63 -22.05 29.58
N GLU A 209 14.45 -22.23 28.53
CA GLU A 209 15.80 -22.77 28.66
C GLU A 209 16.71 -21.83 29.48
N ARG A 210 16.55 -20.54 29.30
CA ARG A 210 17.31 -19.55 30.06
C ARG A 210 16.91 -19.53 31.54
N GLU A 211 15.62 -19.71 31.84
CA GLU A 211 15.15 -19.83 33.23
C GLU A 211 15.79 -21.02 33.93
N LYS A 212 15.86 -22.19 33.25
CA LYS A 212 16.52 -23.39 33.78
C LYS A 212 18.03 -23.17 34.02
N LYS A 213 18.70 -22.37 33.15
CA LYS A 213 20.16 -22.14 33.24
C LYS A 213 20.55 -21.02 34.19
N ASP A 214 19.84 -19.91 34.14
CA ASP A 214 20.23 -18.65 34.77
C ASP A 214 19.19 -18.15 35.78
N GLY A 215 18.08 -18.85 35.99
CA GLY A 215 16.95 -18.41 36.83
C GLY A 215 16.19 -17.19 36.29
N LYS A 216 16.41 -16.81 35.03
CA LYS A 216 15.86 -15.59 34.42
C LYS A 216 15.18 -15.86 33.07
N ARG A 217 13.93 -15.44 32.91
CA ARG A 217 13.19 -15.55 31.65
C ARG A 217 13.44 -14.39 30.66
N LYS A 218 13.80 -13.21 31.19
CA LYS A 218 13.98 -11.99 30.37
C LYS A 218 15.27 -12.08 29.55
N PRO A 219 15.30 -11.55 28.31
CA PRO A 219 16.52 -11.49 27.51
C PRO A 219 17.65 -10.69 28.21
N PRO A 220 18.93 -10.92 27.86
CA PRO A 220 20.02 -10.01 28.26
C PRO A 220 19.71 -8.58 27.84
N PHE A 221 20.27 -7.60 28.55
CA PHE A 221 19.92 -6.17 28.34
C PHE A 221 20.01 -5.74 26.87
N TRP A 222 21.14 -5.90 26.21
CA TRP A 222 21.32 -5.52 24.80
C TRP A 222 20.43 -6.30 23.83
N THR A 223 20.22 -7.58 24.09
CA THR A 223 19.29 -8.39 23.30
C THR A 223 17.86 -7.93 23.49
N ARG A 224 17.48 -7.56 24.70
CA ARG A 224 16.16 -7.00 25.01
C ARG A 224 15.94 -5.66 24.30
N THR A 225 16.95 -4.79 24.33
CA THR A 225 16.92 -3.50 23.62
C THR A 225 16.79 -3.71 22.11
N ALA A 226 17.56 -4.63 21.52
CA ALA A 226 17.45 -4.97 20.10
C ALA A 226 16.06 -5.51 19.74
N LEU A 227 15.47 -6.40 20.55
CA LEU A 227 14.10 -6.89 20.37
C LEU A 227 13.07 -5.76 20.40
N ILE A 228 13.18 -4.84 21.34
CA ILE A 228 12.27 -3.72 21.48
C ILE A 228 12.41 -2.76 20.28
N LEU A 229 13.64 -2.40 19.92
CA LEU A 229 13.91 -1.50 18.79
C LEU A 229 13.47 -2.12 17.46
N SER A 230 13.68 -3.43 17.27
CA SER A 230 13.18 -4.11 16.04
C SER A 230 11.66 -4.17 16.01
N ALA A 231 10.98 -4.33 17.16
CA ALA A 231 9.51 -4.27 17.22
C ALA A 231 8.98 -2.86 16.93
N VAL A 232 9.65 -1.82 17.42
CA VAL A 232 9.38 -0.42 17.05
C VAL A 232 9.54 -0.25 15.54
N GLY A 233 10.63 -0.76 14.96
CA GLY A 233 10.88 -0.71 13.52
C GLY A 233 9.80 -1.42 12.72
N VAL A 234 9.36 -2.63 13.13
CA VAL A 234 8.25 -3.33 12.47
C VAL A 234 6.95 -2.55 12.56
N SER A 235 6.62 -2.00 13.75
CA SER A 235 5.41 -1.21 13.93
C SER A 235 5.41 0.03 13.04
N PHE A 236 6.52 0.76 13.01
CA PHE A 236 6.67 1.94 12.16
C PHE A 236 6.57 1.58 10.68
N SER A 237 7.30 0.56 10.22
CA SER A 237 7.26 0.12 8.82
C SER A 237 5.90 -0.44 8.42
N HIS A 238 5.19 -1.13 9.33
CA HIS A 238 3.82 -1.59 9.14
C HIS A 238 2.87 -0.39 8.94
N GLY A 239 2.89 0.59 9.85
CA GLY A 239 2.10 1.81 9.68
C GLY A 239 2.42 2.54 8.37
N ALA A 240 3.72 2.64 8.04
CA ALA A 240 4.18 3.28 6.81
C ALA A 240 3.75 2.55 5.53
N ASN A 241 3.58 1.24 5.53
CA ASN A 241 3.09 0.48 4.37
C ASN A 241 1.57 0.36 4.36
N ASP A 242 1.00 -0.14 5.46
CA ASP A 242 -0.42 -0.50 5.51
C ASP A 242 -1.33 0.72 5.65
N GLY A 243 -0.93 1.75 6.40
CA GLY A 243 -1.70 2.98 6.47
C GLY A 243 -1.81 3.71 5.13
N GLN A 244 -0.80 3.60 4.26
CA GLN A 244 -0.91 4.16 2.91
C GLN A 244 -2.04 3.49 2.09
N LYS A 245 -2.35 2.20 2.33
CA LYS A 245 -3.46 1.53 1.63
C LYS A 245 -4.80 2.16 1.99
N GLY A 246 -5.01 2.50 3.27
CA GLY A 246 -6.20 3.23 3.71
C GLY A 246 -6.29 4.64 3.15
N ILE A 247 -5.16 5.34 3.09
CA ILE A 247 -5.10 6.65 2.44
C ILE A 247 -5.49 6.53 0.96
N GLY A 248 -4.92 5.54 0.25
CA GLY A 248 -5.25 5.26 -1.15
C GLY A 248 -6.74 4.93 -1.35
N LEU A 249 -7.32 4.12 -0.46
CA LEU A 249 -8.75 3.80 -0.51
C LEU A 249 -9.64 5.02 -0.30
N ILE A 250 -9.32 5.88 0.67
CA ILE A 250 -10.06 7.13 0.87
C ILE A 250 -9.94 8.03 -0.37
N MET A 251 -8.74 8.19 -0.93
CA MET A 251 -8.54 8.97 -2.15
C MET A 251 -9.30 8.37 -3.33
N LEU A 252 -9.35 7.04 -3.47
CA LEU A 252 -10.14 6.35 -4.49
C LEU A 252 -11.64 6.66 -4.35
N VAL A 253 -12.17 6.62 -3.13
CA VAL A 253 -13.56 7.00 -2.86
C VAL A 253 -13.83 8.46 -3.23
N LEU A 254 -12.96 9.37 -2.81
CA LEU A 254 -13.12 10.81 -3.05
C LEU A 254 -13.01 11.16 -4.54
N ILE A 255 -12.07 10.58 -5.24
CA ILE A 255 -11.90 10.77 -6.69
C ILE A 255 -13.10 10.20 -7.45
N GLY A 256 -13.63 9.04 -7.02
CA GLY A 256 -14.77 8.40 -7.68
C GLY A 256 -16.12 9.08 -7.39
N VAL A 257 -16.34 9.61 -6.19
CA VAL A 257 -17.64 10.17 -5.77
C VAL A 257 -17.69 11.70 -5.89
N ALA A 258 -16.57 12.38 -5.62
CA ALA A 258 -16.47 13.84 -5.63
C ALA A 258 -15.26 14.32 -6.46
N PRO A 259 -15.16 13.94 -7.75
CA PRO A 259 -13.98 14.20 -8.58
C PRO A 259 -13.64 15.70 -8.66
N ALA A 260 -14.63 16.57 -8.74
CA ALA A 260 -14.43 18.01 -8.86
C ALA A 260 -13.52 18.63 -7.79
N GLY A 261 -13.47 18.04 -6.59
CA GLY A 261 -12.65 18.52 -5.47
C GLY A 261 -11.35 17.77 -5.23
N PHE A 262 -11.17 16.57 -5.84
CA PHE A 262 -10.10 15.65 -5.43
C PHE A 262 -9.25 15.08 -6.56
N VAL A 263 -9.58 15.35 -7.81
CA VAL A 263 -8.77 14.88 -8.96
C VAL A 263 -7.42 15.56 -9.07
N VAL A 264 -7.31 16.80 -8.62
CA VAL A 264 -6.08 17.58 -8.49
C VAL A 264 -6.02 18.22 -7.10
N ASN A 265 -4.83 18.54 -6.63
CA ASN A 265 -4.66 19.19 -5.34
C ASN A 265 -5.15 20.65 -5.37
N MET A 266 -6.38 20.88 -4.93
CA MET A 266 -6.96 22.22 -4.88
C MET A 266 -6.22 23.20 -3.96
N ASN A 267 -5.37 22.69 -3.06
CA ASN A 267 -4.51 23.47 -2.18
C ASN A 267 -3.09 23.66 -2.74
N ALA A 268 -2.81 23.19 -3.97
CA ALA A 268 -1.53 23.43 -4.62
C ALA A 268 -1.31 24.93 -4.76
N ASN A 269 -0.16 25.41 -4.34
CA ASN A 269 0.22 26.80 -4.47
C ASN A 269 0.88 27.06 -5.84
N GLY A 270 1.11 28.35 -6.17
CA GLY A 270 1.73 28.71 -7.45
C GLY A 270 3.10 28.09 -7.68
N TYR A 271 3.87 27.78 -6.62
CA TYR A 271 5.14 27.08 -6.73
C TYR A 271 4.95 25.60 -7.13
N ASP A 272 3.97 24.91 -6.57
CA ASP A 272 3.68 23.52 -6.92
C ASP A 272 3.23 23.41 -8.39
N ILE A 273 2.39 24.36 -8.84
CA ILE A 273 1.92 24.42 -10.24
C ILE A 273 3.07 24.77 -11.19
N ALA A 274 3.91 25.76 -10.84
CA ALA A 274 5.09 26.12 -11.64
C ALA A 274 6.05 24.94 -11.77
N ARG A 275 6.26 24.17 -10.71
CA ARG A 275 7.09 22.95 -10.75
C ARG A 275 6.55 21.90 -11.71
N THR A 276 5.23 21.72 -11.74
CA THR A 276 4.56 20.82 -12.71
C THR A 276 4.71 21.35 -14.13
N TYR A 277 4.53 22.66 -14.32
CA TYR A 277 4.72 23.33 -15.61
C TYR A 277 6.15 23.20 -16.14
N ASP A 278 7.16 23.45 -15.29
CA ASP A 278 8.58 23.29 -15.64
C ASP A 278 8.90 21.84 -16.04
N ALA A 279 8.29 20.86 -15.37
CA ALA A 279 8.47 19.45 -15.72
C ALA A 279 7.92 19.13 -17.11
N ILE A 280 6.79 19.74 -17.51
CA ILE A 280 6.22 19.60 -18.86
C ILE A 280 7.18 20.18 -19.88
N ILE A 281 7.68 21.40 -19.69
CA ILE A 281 8.62 22.07 -20.61
C ILE A 281 9.91 21.24 -20.77
N HIS A 282 10.47 20.73 -19.67
CA HIS A 282 11.67 19.89 -19.73
C HIS A 282 11.43 18.56 -20.46
N LEU A 283 10.24 17.99 -20.31
CA LEU A 283 9.91 16.76 -21.04
C LEU A 283 9.69 17.02 -22.53
N GLN A 284 9.08 18.15 -22.93
CA GLN A 284 8.99 18.57 -24.32
C GLN A 284 10.38 18.76 -24.95
N GLN A 285 11.30 19.41 -24.23
CA GLN A 285 12.69 19.57 -24.67
C GLN A 285 13.38 18.22 -24.85
N TYR A 286 13.17 17.29 -23.92
CA TYR A 286 13.70 15.94 -24.03
C TYR A 286 13.18 15.22 -25.29
N TYR A 287 11.88 15.32 -25.58
CA TYR A 287 11.30 14.77 -26.81
C TYR A 287 11.88 15.40 -28.08
N GLN A 288 12.04 16.70 -28.08
CA GLN A 288 12.64 17.41 -29.25
C GLN A 288 14.09 16.97 -29.51
N GLN A 289 14.87 16.76 -28.45
CA GLN A 289 16.27 16.34 -28.55
C GLN A 289 16.47 14.88 -28.97
N HIS A 290 15.54 14.01 -28.56
CA HIS A 290 15.64 12.56 -28.77
C HIS A 290 14.62 12.00 -29.77
N GLY A 291 13.88 12.83 -30.47
CA GLY A 291 12.72 12.44 -31.30
C GLY A 291 13.02 11.34 -32.34
N ALA A 292 14.21 11.37 -32.97
CA ALA A 292 14.60 10.35 -33.96
C ALA A 292 14.85 8.96 -33.30
N ALA A 293 15.43 8.92 -32.11
CA ALA A 293 15.67 7.68 -31.38
C ALA A 293 14.35 7.15 -30.79
N LEU A 294 13.47 8.05 -30.35
CA LEU A 294 12.18 7.71 -29.76
C LEU A 294 11.19 7.18 -30.81
N SER A 295 11.15 7.74 -32.02
CA SER A 295 10.30 7.21 -33.10
C SER A 295 10.68 5.77 -33.47
N HIS A 296 11.97 5.46 -33.53
CA HIS A 296 12.45 4.10 -33.78
C HIS A 296 12.13 3.14 -32.64
N ALA A 297 12.24 3.59 -31.39
CA ALA A 297 11.89 2.77 -30.22
C ALA A 297 10.36 2.53 -30.11
N ILE A 298 9.55 3.50 -30.55
CA ILE A 298 8.09 3.41 -30.61
C ILE A 298 7.66 2.40 -31.69
N GLU A 299 8.29 2.39 -32.85
CA GLU A 299 8.02 1.44 -33.93
C GLU A 299 8.34 -0.01 -33.55
N LEU A 300 9.34 -0.22 -32.66
CA LEU A 300 9.73 -1.55 -32.16
C LEU A 300 8.86 -2.05 -31.00
N THR A 301 8.08 -1.16 -30.37
CA THR A 301 7.14 -1.57 -29.29
C THR A 301 5.86 -2.06 -29.95
N PRO A 302 5.38 -3.31 -29.68
CA PRO A 302 4.12 -3.78 -30.26
C PRO A 302 3.01 -2.82 -29.84
N SER A 303 2.55 -2.00 -30.76
CA SER A 303 1.34 -1.19 -30.58
C SER A 303 0.22 -2.17 -30.32
N VAL A 304 -0.47 -2.06 -29.20
CA VAL A 304 -1.79 -2.64 -29.07
C VAL A 304 -2.59 -2.00 -30.19
N VAL A 305 -2.93 -2.79 -31.20
CA VAL A 305 -3.73 -2.34 -32.35
C VAL A 305 -5.04 -1.85 -31.77
N VAL A 306 -5.20 -0.53 -31.70
CA VAL A 306 -6.46 0.11 -31.34
C VAL A 306 -7.42 -0.22 -32.47
N ALA A 307 -8.48 -0.94 -32.17
CA ALA A 307 -9.53 -1.20 -33.14
C ALA A 307 -10.09 0.15 -33.65
N GLU A 308 -10.22 0.31 -34.95
CA GLU A 308 -10.70 1.54 -35.60
C GLU A 308 -12.16 1.95 -35.24
N ASP A 309 -12.85 1.16 -34.41
CA ASP A 309 -14.26 1.33 -34.01
C ASP A 309 -14.44 1.80 -32.52
N GLU A 310 -13.49 2.56 -31.95
CA GLU A 310 -13.73 3.13 -30.60
C GLU A 310 -14.63 4.38 -30.66
N PRO A 311 -15.61 4.50 -29.73
CA PRO A 311 -16.48 5.68 -29.66
C PRO A 311 -15.66 6.95 -29.41
N GLU A 312 -15.91 7.99 -30.23
CA GLU A 312 -15.32 9.32 -30.07
C GLU A 312 -15.50 9.82 -28.62
N GLY A 313 -14.39 10.00 -27.89
CA GLY A 313 -14.41 10.59 -26.54
C GLY A 313 -13.58 9.85 -25.47
N ARG A 314 -13.04 8.67 -25.72
CA ARG A 314 -12.12 8.02 -24.79
C ARG A 314 -10.70 8.62 -24.91
N PHE A 315 -10.19 9.11 -23.78
CA PHE A 315 -8.81 9.57 -23.67
C PHE A 315 -7.89 8.34 -23.67
N HIS A 316 -7.18 8.13 -24.77
CA HIS A 316 -6.17 7.06 -24.86
C HIS A 316 -4.78 7.67 -24.67
N CYS A 317 -4.02 7.13 -23.72
CA CYS A 317 -2.65 7.50 -23.47
C CYS A 317 -1.72 6.60 -24.27
N ASP A 318 -1.17 7.12 -25.35
CA ASP A 318 -0.15 6.46 -26.15
C ASP A 318 1.09 7.36 -26.27
N ILE A 319 2.28 6.76 -26.32
CA ILE A 319 3.55 7.45 -26.50
C ILE A 319 3.53 8.32 -27.76
N THR A 320 2.84 7.90 -28.82
CA THR A 320 2.70 8.63 -30.08
C THR A 320 1.93 9.94 -29.92
N ARG A 321 0.97 10.01 -28.97
CA ARG A 321 0.17 11.19 -28.67
C ARG A 321 0.78 12.06 -27.56
N ALA A 322 1.85 11.61 -26.92
CA ALA A 322 2.44 12.29 -25.76
C ALA A 322 2.82 13.75 -26.06
N VAL A 323 3.33 14.05 -27.24
CA VAL A 323 3.70 15.43 -27.64
C VAL A 323 2.45 16.33 -27.69
N VAL A 324 1.37 15.86 -28.28
CA VAL A 324 0.09 16.62 -28.36
C VAL A 324 -0.48 16.83 -26.95
N VAL A 325 -0.41 15.82 -26.09
CA VAL A 325 -0.88 15.91 -24.70
C VAL A 325 -0.01 16.88 -23.89
N LEU A 326 1.30 16.91 -24.13
CA LEU A 326 2.24 17.88 -23.53
C LEU A 326 1.85 19.32 -23.90
N ASP A 327 1.61 19.60 -25.19
CA ASP A 327 1.25 20.93 -25.67
C ASP A 327 -0.12 21.39 -25.11
N GLN A 328 -1.10 20.48 -25.04
CA GLN A 328 -2.40 20.74 -24.43
C GLN A 328 -2.27 21.03 -22.94
N THR A 329 -1.46 20.26 -22.23
CA THR A 329 -1.25 20.44 -20.80
C THR A 329 -0.52 21.73 -20.50
N GLU A 330 0.51 22.07 -21.29
CA GLU A 330 1.20 23.37 -21.22
C GLU A 330 0.23 24.52 -21.37
N SER A 331 -0.60 24.48 -22.41
CA SER A 331 -1.56 25.58 -22.70
C SER A 331 -2.57 25.78 -21.57
N LEU A 332 -3.01 24.71 -20.92
CA LEU A 332 -3.94 24.76 -19.79
C LEU A 332 -3.30 25.25 -18.49
N LEU A 333 -1.99 25.00 -18.28
CA LEU A 333 -1.29 25.43 -17.06
C LEU A 333 -0.66 26.82 -17.19
N LYS A 334 -0.55 27.34 -18.40
CA LYS A 334 0.10 28.63 -18.65
C LYS A 334 -0.65 29.77 -17.96
N GLY A 335 0.01 30.40 -17.00
CA GLY A 335 -0.51 31.56 -16.27
C GLY A 335 -1.41 31.23 -15.07
N ILE A 336 -1.71 29.96 -14.82
CA ILE A 336 -2.52 29.52 -13.69
C ILE A 336 -1.72 29.56 -12.39
N GLN A 337 -2.31 30.12 -11.34
CA GLN A 337 -1.75 30.16 -9.98
C GLN A 337 -2.45 29.18 -9.02
N SER A 338 -3.66 28.75 -9.37
CA SER A 338 -4.45 27.81 -8.58
C SER A 338 -5.34 26.96 -9.49
N TYR A 339 -5.48 25.67 -9.18
CA TYR A 339 -6.43 24.79 -9.88
C TYR A 339 -7.90 25.18 -9.68
N SER A 340 -8.21 26.10 -8.77
CA SER A 340 -9.55 26.68 -8.62
C SER A 340 -9.96 27.54 -9.83
N GLU A 341 -9.00 28.01 -10.62
CA GLU A 341 -9.25 28.76 -11.86
C GLU A 341 -9.78 27.86 -12.99
N LEU A 342 -9.56 26.55 -12.91
CA LEU A 342 -10.08 25.55 -13.84
C LEU A 342 -11.48 25.10 -13.44
N ASN A 343 -12.34 24.84 -14.43
CA ASN A 343 -13.62 24.17 -14.18
C ASN A 343 -13.43 22.67 -13.89
N ALA A 344 -14.51 21.98 -13.49
CA ALA A 344 -14.45 20.58 -13.10
C ALA A 344 -13.95 19.64 -14.23
N GLU A 345 -14.39 19.90 -15.45
CA GLU A 345 -13.98 19.13 -16.64
C GLU A 345 -12.50 19.33 -16.96
N GLN A 346 -12.03 20.58 -16.94
CA GLN A 346 -10.62 20.92 -17.14
C GLN A 346 -9.73 20.27 -16.07
N ARG A 347 -10.16 20.19 -14.80
CA ARG A 347 -9.42 19.50 -13.74
C ARG A 347 -9.35 17.98 -13.99
N ASN A 348 -10.45 17.36 -14.43
CA ASN A 348 -10.46 15.95 -14.81
C ASN A 348 -9.51 15.68 -15.96
N ASN A 349 -9.55 16.50 -17.00
CA ASN A 349 -8.64 16.39 -18.15
C ASN A 349 -7.20 16.63 -17.75
N MET A 350 -6.92 17.63 -16.88
CA MET A 350 -5.60 17.88 -16.33
C MET A 350 -5.02 16.66 -15.64
N ARG A 351 -5.80 15.98 -14.76
CA ARG A 351 -5.36 14.72 -14.13
C ARG A 351 -5.01 13.65 -15.16
N ARG A 352 -5.89 13.42 -16.15
CA ARG A 352 -5.67 12.41 -17.20
C ARG A 352 -4.40 12.69 -17.98
N MET A 353 -4.21 13.94 -18.40
CA MET A 353 -3.04 14.37 -19.16
C MET A 353 -1.75 14.23 -18.34
N LEU A 354 -1.73 14.70 -17.10
CA LEU A 354 -0.55 14.62 -16.24
C LEU A 354 -0.17 13.15 -15.94
N MET A 355 -1.14 12.29 -15.71
CA MET A 355 -0.87 10.85 -15.53
C MET A 355 -0.32 10.21 -16.81
N CYS A 356 -0.92 10.52 -17.96
CA CYS A 356 -0.45 10.04 -19.25
C CYS A 356 1.01 10.43 -19.52
N ILE A 357 1.34 11.71 -19.36
CA ILE A 357 2.70 12.21 -19.56
C ILE A 357 3.68 11.56 -18.56
N ALA A 358 3.26 11.36 -17.31
CA ALA A 358 4.08 10.74 -16.29
C ALA A 358 4.35 9.24 -16.58
N ASP A 359 3.35 8.50 -17.06
CA ASP A 359 3.49 7.10 -17.45
C ASP A 359 4.39 6.95 -18.70
N THR A 360 4.28 7.91 -19.63
CA THR A 360 5.17 7.97 -20.78
C THR A 360 6.61 8.23 -20.38
N ALA A 361 6.85 9.18 -19.45
CA ALA A 361 8.19 9.43 -18.90
C ALA A 361 8.77 8.20 -18.20
N GLU A 362 7.94 7.42 -17.47
CA GLU A 362 8.36 6.15 -16.86
C GLU A 362 8.72 5.10 -17.90
N SER A 363 7.94 4.98 -18.97
CA SER A 363 8.17 4.03 -20.05
C SER A 363 9.48 4.34 -20.77
N LEU A 364 9.73 5.61 -21.08
CA LEU A 364 10.98 6.07 -21.67
C LEU A 364 12.20 5.81 -20.77
N ALA A 365 12.05 6.01 -19.46
CA ALA A 365 13.12 5.73 -18.49
C ALA A 365 13.50 4.25 -18.41
N LYS A 366 12.61 3.33 -18.83
CA LYS A 366 12.81 1.88 -18.81
C LYS A 366 13.32 1.30 -20.12
N LEU A 367 13.42 2.09 -21.20
CA LEU A 367 13.94 1.62 -22.48
C LEU A 367 15.40 1.19 -22.32
N PRO A 368 15.82 0.06 -22.94
CA PRO A 368 17.19 -0.45 -22.84
C PRO A 368 18.25 0.54 -23.35
N GLU A 369 17.86 1.42 -24.26
CA GLU A 369 18.74 2.44 -24.89
C GLU A 369 18.88 3.69 -24.05
N THR A 370 18.03 3.89 -23.01
CA THR A 370 18.05 5.08 -22.16
C THR A 370 19.24 5.03 -21.21
N ARG A 371 20.08 6.04 -21.24
CA ARG A 371 21.24 6.16 -20.34
C ARG A 371 20.77 6.28 -18.87
N ALA A 372 21.58 5.81 -17.95
CA ALA A 372 21.22 5.86 -16.51
C ALA A 372 20.98 7.29 -15.98
N GLU A 373 21.60 8.30 -16.57
CA GLU A 373 21.40 9.72 -16.24
C GLU A 373 20.04 10.21 -16.74
N ASP A 374 19.70 9.88 -17.98
CA ASP A 374 18.42 10.24 -18.61
C ASP A 374 17.26 9.54 -17.89
N ALA A 375 17.43 8.28 -17.49
CA ALA A 375 16.45 7.55 -16.71
C ALA A 375 16.21 8.21 -15.34
N ARG A 376 17.25 8.73 -14.68
CA ARG A 376 17.10 9.47 -13.40
C ARG A 376 16.38 10.81 -13.64
N PHE A 377 16.71 11.50 -14.70
CA PHE A 377 16.08 12.76 -15.08
C PHE A 377 14.60 12.57 -15.39
N LEU A 378 14.23 11.61 -16.22
CA LEU A 378 12.84 11.26 -16.54
C LEU A 378 12.05 10.86 -15.31
N ASN A 379 12.63 10.05 -14.42
CA ASN A 379 12.00 9.68 -13.15
C ASN A 379 11.80 10.88 -12.20
N LYS A 380 12.69 11.89 -12.26
CA LYS A 380 12.50 13.14 -11.52
C LYS A 380 11.34 13.94 -12.10
N LEU A 381 11.30 14.12 -13.42
CA LEU A 381 10.20 14.81 -14.11
C LEU A 381 8.86 14.14 -13.81
N ARG A 382 8.81 12.80 -13.86
CA ARG A 382 7.61 12.03 -13.48
C ARG A 382 7.10 12.39 -12.08
N LYS A 383 7.98 12.48 -11.09
CA LYS A 383 7.61 12.88 -9.73
C LYS A 383 7.06 14.31 -9.66
N ASP A 384 7.65 15.21 -10.43
CA ASP A 384 7.24 16.62 -10.48
C ASP A 384 5.88 16.78 -11.18
N LEU A 385 5.61 15.99 -12.23
CA LEU A 385 4.32 15.91 -12.91
C LEU A 385 3.21 15.38 -12.02
N LEU A 386 3.50 14.34 -11.24
CA LEU A 386 2.52 13.69 -10.36
C LEU A 386 2.30 14.42 -9.03
N HIS A 387 3.15 15.36 -8.67
CA HIS A 387 3.12 16.03 -7.36
C HIS A 387 1.78 16.66 -7.01
N THR A 388 1.05 17.20 -8.01
CA THR A 388 -0.24 17.86 -7.81
C THR A 388 -1.45 16.93 -8.00
N VAL A 389 -1.23 15.71 -8.49
CA VAL A 389 -2.29 14.70 -8.69
C VAL A 389 -2.15 13.49 -7.77
N GLU A 390 -0.93 13.22 -7.27
CA GLU A 390 -0.66 12.22 -6.24
C GLU A 390 -0.46 12.89 -4.87
N TYR A 391 -1.54 13.24 -4.21
CA TYR A 391 -1.55 13.93 -2.93
C TYR A 391 -2.60 13.32 -1.99
N ALA A 392 -2.49 13.60 -0.70
CA ALA A 392 -3.56 13.32 0.26
C ALA A 392 -3.69 14.48 1.24
N PRO A 393 -4.90 14.98 1.48
CA PRO A 393 -5.16 15.92 2.54
C PRO A 393 -4.70 15.42 3.91
N VAL A 394 -4.12 16.29 4.72
CA VAL A 394 -3.54 15.91 6.04
C VAL A 394 -4.57 15.25 6.96
N TRP A 395 -5.84 15.67 6.89
CA TRP A 395 -6.91 15.08 7.70
C TRP A 395 -7.13 13.59 7.39
N ILE A 396 -6.95 13.17 6.12
CA ILE A 396 -7.04 11.77 5.72
C ILE A 396 -5.92 10.97 6.37
N ILE A 397 -4.70 11.49 6.29
CA ILE A 397 -3.51 10.84 6.88
C ILE A 397 -3.72 10.65 8.39
N ILE A 398 -4.21 11.68 9.08
CA ILE A 398 -4.49 11.63 10.52
C ILE A 398 -5.63 10.65 10.83
N ALA A 399 -6.73 10.67 10.07
CA ALA A 399 -7.87 9.78 10.28
C ALA A 399 -7.48 8.30 10.12
N VAL A 400 -6.73 7.98 9.07
CA VAL A 400 -6.20 6.63 8.82
C VAL A 400 -5.20 6.23 9.91
N ALA A 401 -4.28 7.13 10.30
CA ALA A 401 -3.32 6.87 11.38
C ALA A 401 -4.02 6.54 12.69
N LEU A 402 -5.07 7.26 13.03
CA LEU A 402 -5.89 6.99 14.22
C LEU A 402 -6.63 5.66 14.10
N ALA A 403 -7.30 5.39 12.98
CA ALA A 403 -8.06 4.16 12.77
C ALA A 403 -7.17 2.92 12.88
N LEU A 404 -6.04 2.90 12.16
CA LEU A 404 -5.06 1.81 12.20
C LEU A 404 -4.50 1.61 13.62
N SER A 405 -4.13 2.70 14.29
CA SER A 405 -3.52 2.65 15.63
C SER A 405 -4.52 2.19 16.69
N LEU A 406 -5.75 2.66 16.66
CA LEU A 406 -6.81 2.19 17.57
C LEU A 406 -7.13 0.72 17.33
N GLY A 407 -7.20 0.28 16.08
CA GLY A 407 -7.32 -1.13 15.72
C GLY A 407 -6.21 -1.99 16.32
N THR A 408 -4.97 -1.48 16.27
CA THR A 408 -3.78 -2.15 16.83
C THR A 408 -3.90 -2.48 18.33
N LEU A 409 -4.65 -1.71 19.08
CA LEU A 409 -4.81 -1.94 20.54
C LEU A 409 -5.63 -3.19 20.89
N VAL A 410 -6.35 -3.76 19.93
CA VAL A 410 -7.32 -4.84 20.15
C VAL A 410 -6.98 -6.06 19.26
N GLY A 411 -7.40 -7.24 19.63
CA GLY A 411 -7.44 -8.41 18.73
C GLY A 411 -6.16 -9.21 18.52
N TRP A 412 -5.01 -8.71 18.91
CA TRP A 412 -3.69 -9.28 18.61
C TRP A 412 -3.47 -10.75 19.01
N LYS A 413 -4.13 -11.23 20.07
CA LYS A 413 -3.77 -12.48 20.76
C LYS A 413 -3.89 -13.73 19.89
N ARG A 414 -4.93 -13.87 19.06
CA ARG A 414 -5.21 -15.09 18.29
C ARG A 414 -4.09 -15.37 17.27
N VAL A 415 -3.73 -14.37 16.47
CA VAL A 415 -2.69 -14.50 15.46
C VAL A 415 -1.30 -14.53 16.09
N ALA A 416 -1.06 -13.76 17.16
CA ALA A 416 0.22 -13.75 17.87
C ALA A 416 0.59 -15.13 18.47
N VAL A 417 -0.40 -15.91 18.97
CA VAL A 417 -0.18 -17.29 19.40
C VAL A 417 0.34 -18.15 18.24
N THR A 418 -0.24 -18.00 17.06
CA THR A 418 0.19 -18.78 15.88
C THR A 418 1.63 -18.45 15.49
N ILE A 419 1.96 -17.16 15.41
CA ILE A 419 3.31 -16.71 15.02
C ILE A 419 4.35 -17.05 16.11
N GLY A 420 4.02 -16.85 17.38
CA GLY A 420 4.96 -16.99 18.48
C GLY A 420 5.13 -18.42 19.02
N GLU A 421 4.10 -19.26 18.92
CA GLU A 421 4.09 -20.60 19.53
C GLU A 421 3.89 -21.73 18.53
N LYS A 422 3.06 -21.54 17.47
CA LYS A 422 2.64 -22.66 16.62
C LYS A 422 3.48 -22.85 15.36
N ILE A 423 4.26 -21.85 14.90
CA ILE A 423 5.15 -22.02 13.75
C ILE A 423 6.29 -22.98 14.10
N GLY A 424 6.96 -22.79 15.24
CA GLY A 424 8.05 -23.62 15.68
C GLY A 424 7.62 -24.85 16.47
N LYS A 425 8.42 -25.93 16.39
CA LYS A 425 8.26 -27.10 17.27
C LYS A 425 8.72 -26.81 18.70
N LYS A 426 9.62 -25.83 18.85
CA LYS A 426 10.13 -25.33 20.15
C LYS A 426 9.78 -23.85 20.26
N GLY A 427 9.79 -23.33 21.50
CA GLY A 427 9.60 -21.90 21.71
C GLY A 427 10.66 -21.05 21.00
N MET A 428 10.32 -19.80 20.70
CA MET A 428 11.19 -18.86 19.99
C MET A 428 12.40 -18.47 20.84
N THR A 429 13.59 -18.54 20.26
CA THR A 429 14.84 -18.03 20.88
C THR A 429 14.92 -16.51 20.69
N TYR A 430 15.77 -15.87 21.52
CA TYR A 430 15.94 -14.42 21.40
C TYR A 430 16.58 -14.03 20.05
N ALA A 431 17.52 -14.82 19.53
CA ALA A 431 18.15 -14.56 18.24
C ALA A 431 17.15 -14.68 17.10
N GLN A 432 16.26 -15.68 17.12
CA GLN A 432 15.18 -15.84 16.15
C GLN A 432 14.26 -14.62 16.14
N GLY A 433 13.83 -14.16 17.33
CA GLY A 433 12.95 -13.00 17.43
C GLY A 433 13.59 -11.72 16.87
N VAL A 434 14.85 -11.40 17.25
CA VAL A 434 15.57 -10.23 16.72
C VAL A 434 15.71 -10.32 15.20
N SER A 435 16.20 -11.47 14.69
CA SER A 435 16.47 -11.65 13.26
C SER A 435 15.20 -11.54 12.41
N ALA A 436 14.10 -12.17 12.85
CA ALA A 436 12.83 -12.09 12.15
C ALA A 436 12.27 -10.66 12.11
N GLN A 437 12.29 -9.95 13.26
CA GLN A 437 11.78 -8.58 13.32
C GLN A 437 12.65 -7.58 12.57
N MET A 438 13.98 -7.66 12.68
CA MET A 438 14.88 -6.77 11.93
C MET A 438 14.68 -6.97 10.42
N THR A 439 14.60 -8.22 9.97
CA THR A 439 14.33 -8.52 8.55
C THR A 439 12.99 -7.94 8.13
N ALA A 440 11.94 -8.16 8.91
CA ALA A 440 10.61 -7.63 8.59
C ALA A 440 10.61 -6.09 8.57
N ALA A 441 11.18 -5.42 9.58
CA ALA A 441 11.24 -3.96 9.64
C ALA A 441 11.93 -3.36 8.42
N VAL A 442 13.10 -3.90 8.04
CA VAL A 442 13.87 -3.41 6.89
C VAL A 442 13.15 -3.72 5.58
N SER A 443 12.67 -4.96 5.37
CA SER A 443 12.01 -5.36 4.13
C SER A 443 10.72 -4.56 3.88
N ILE A 444 9.89 -4.39 4.92
CA ILE A 444 8.64 -3.62 4.82
C ILE A 444 8.94 -2.13 4.62
N GLY A 445 9.94 -1.59 5.34
CA GLY A 445 10.34 -0.19 5.20
C GLY A 445 10.87 0.14 3.80
N VAL A 446 11.71 -0.72 3.22
CA VAL A 446 12.19 -0.58 1.84
C VAL A 446 11.03 -0.66 0.85
N ALA A 447 10.13 -1.63 1.02
CA ALA A 447 8.96 -1.76 0.16
C ALA A 447 8.05 -0.53 0.23
N SER A 448 7.83 0.03 1.43
CA SER A 448 7.08 1.27 1.61
C SER A 448 7.71 2.45 0.88
N TYR A 449 9.03 2.61 1.01
CA TYR A 449 9.79 3.68 0.36
C TYR A 449 9.76 3.57 -1.18
N THR A 450 9.82 2.34 -1.71
CA THR A 450 9.78 2.07 -3.16
C THR A 450 8.36 2.03 -3.73
N GLY A 451 7.32 2.26 -2.93
CA GLY A 451 5.93 2.26 -3.36
C GLY A 451 5.37 0.86 -3.65
N MET A 452 6.01 -0.19 -3.14
CA MET A 452 5.52 -1.55 -3.31
C MET A 452 4.63 -1.97 -2.15
N PRO A 453 3.34 -2.25 -2.38
CA PRO A 453 2.51 -2.87 -1.36
C PRO A 453 3.01 -4.30 -1.10
N VAL A 454 3.32 -4.60 0.15
CA VAL A 454 3.77 -5.93 0.58
C VAL A 454 2.85 -6.46 1.67
N SER A 455 2.91 -7.77 1.88
CA SER A 455 2.23 -8.41 3.01
C SER A 455 3.12 -8.43 4.23
N THR A 456 2.88 -7.52 5.16
CA THR A 456 3.61 -7.42 6.42
C THR A 456 3.54 -8.73 7.22
N THR A 457 2.36 -9.38 7.22
CA THR A 457 2.12 -10.67 7.87
C THR A 457 2.91 -11.81 7.23
N GLN A 458 2.97 -11.87 5.90
CA GLN A 458 3.72 -12.91 5.20
C GLN A 458 5.22 -12.73 5.39
N VAL A 459 5.72 -11.49 5.29
CA VAL A 459 7.15 -11.18 5.51
C VAL A 459 7.59 -11.62 6.90
N LEU A 460 6.85 -11.27 7.96
CA LEU A 460 7.24 -11.66 9.31
C LEU A 460 7.05 -13.15 9.57
N SER A 461 5.93 -13.74 9.19
CA SER A 461 5.68 -15.18 9.42
C SER A 461 6.71 -16.05 8.70
N SER A 462 7.09 -15.70 7.47
CA SER A 462 8.15 -16.38 6.73
C SER A 462 9.53 -16.14 7.34
N ALA A 463 9.82 -14.93 7.83
CA ALA A 463 11.04 -14.63 8.55
C ALA A 463 11.18 -15.49 9.82
N VAL A 464 10.09 -15.60 10.61
CA VAL A 464 10.04 -16.48 11.78
C VAL A 464 10.28 -17.93 11.38
N ALA A 465 9.59 -18.43 10.34
CA ALA A 465 9.78 -19.80 9.85
C ALA A 465 11.23 -20.04 9.37
N GLY A 466 11.81 -19.11 8.62
CA GLY A 466 13.20 -19.19 8.15
C GLY A 466 14.21 -19.30 9.28
N THR A 467 14.05 -18.50 10.34
CA THR A 467 14.91 -18.57 11.53
C THR A 467 14.80 -19.92 12.24
N MET A 468 13.60 -20.50 12.32
CA MET A 468 13.36 -21.80 12.99
C MET A 468 13.86 -22.99 12.19
N LEU A 469 13.81 -22.93 10.86
CA LEU A 469 14.37 -23.95 9.98
C LEU A 469 15.88 -24.05 10.13
N VAL A 470 16.57 -22.90 10.13
CA VAL A 470 18.04 -22.85 10.20
C VAL A 470 18.58 -23.16 11.60
N ASP A 471 17.85 -22.81 12.65
CA ASP A 471 18.29 -22.98 14.04
C ASP A 471 18.11 -24.43 14.55
N GLY A 472 17.63 -25.35 13.71
CA GLY A 472 17.45 -26.77 14.06
C GLY A 472 16.28 -27.04 15.01
N GLY A 473 15.46 -26.03 15.32
CA GLY A 473 14.23 -26.16 16.10
C GLY A 473 13.11 -26.86 15.33
N GLY A 474 13.16 -26.72 14.01
CA GLY A 474 12.14 -27.21 13.08
C GLY A 474 10.81 -26.47 13.17
N VAL A 475 10.00 -26.61 12.14
CA VAL A 475 8.66 -26.02 12.03
C VAL A 475 7.57 -27.08 12.17
N GLN A 476 6.39 -26.68 12.61
CA GLN A 476 5.22 -27.55 12.70
C GLN A 476 4.55 -27.64 11.30
N GLY A 477 4.68 -28.79 10.63
CA GLY A 477 4.19 -28.98 9.26
C GLY A 477 2.71 -28.63 9.09
N LYS A 478 1.84 -29.06 10.01
CA LYS A 478 0.41 -28.76 9.95
C LYS A 478 0.11 -27.24 10.05
N THR A 479 0.84 -26.51 10.90
CA THR A 479 0.71 -25.06 11.00
C THR A 479 1.15 -24.35 9.75
N ILE A 480 2.31 -24.75 9.20
CA ILE A 480 2.81 -24.19 7.92
C ILE A 480 1.84 -24.49 6.79
N GLN A 481 1.31 -25.71 6.70
CA GLN A 481 0.30 -26.06 5.69
C GLN A 481 -0.94 -25.18 5.79
N ASN A 482 -1.47 -24.96 6.99
CA ASN A 482 -2.65 -24.09 7.20
C ASN A 482 -2.35 -22.63 6.82
N ILE A 483 -1.16 -22.11 7.17
CA ILE A 483 -0.73 -20.78 6.80
C ILE A 483 -0.61 -20.64 5.27
N MET A 484 0.05 -21.60 4.62
CA MET A 484 0.20 -21.61 3.15
C MET A 484 -1.15 -21.71 2.45
N LEU A 485 -2.06 -22.53 2.96
CA LEU A 485 -3.41 -22.65 2.42
C LEU A 485 -4.16 -21.30 2.54
N ALA A 486 -4.09 -20.64 3.71
CA ALA A 486 -4.69 -19.32 3.88
C ALA A 486 -4.10 -18.29 2.89
N TRP A 487 -2.78 -18.30 2.65
CA TRP A 487 -2.13 -17.39 1.70
C TRP A 487 -2.58 -17.64 0.26
N ILE A 488 -2.65 -18.90 -0.17
CA ILE A 488 -3.10 -19.28 -1.53
C ILE A 488 -4.57 -18.94 -1.74
N LEU A 489 -5.43 -19.19 -0.75
CA LEU A 489 -6.87 -18.97 -0.86
C LEU A 489 -7.27 -17.48 -0.75
N THR A 490 -6.44 -16.64 -0.14
CA THR A 490 -6.79 -15.23 0.09
C THR A 490 -7.15 -14.50 -1.21
N LEU A 491 -6.34 -14.63 -2.27
CA LEU A 491 -6.61 -13.95 -3.55
C LEU A 491 -7.86 -14.48 -4.23
N PRO A 492 -8.00 -15.80 -4.52
CA PRO A 492 -9.18 -16.31 -5.21
C PRO A 492 -10.48 -16.02 -4.46
N VAL A 493 -10.48 -16.18 -3.13
CA VAL A 493 -11.68 -15.95 -2.34
C VAL A 493 -12.06 -14.47 -2.30
N SER A 494 -11.09 -13.57 -2.12
CA SER A 494 -11.39 -12.13 -2.12
C SER A 494 -11.84 -11.62 -3.50
N ILE A 495 -11.28 -12.14 -4.60
CA ILE A 495 -11.74 -11.87 -5.96
C ILE A 495 -13.20 -12.32 -6.14
N GLY A 496 -13.49 -13.58 -5.83
CA GLY A 496 -14.83 -14.14 -5.97
C GLY A 496 -15.87 -13.44 -5.08
N LEU A 497 -15.51 -13.17 -3.82
CA LEU A 497 -16.41 -12.53 -2.86
C LEU A 497 -16.74 -11.09 -3.27
N SER A 498 -15.72 -10.28 -3.60
CA SER A 498 -15.94 -8.89 -4.00
C SER A 498 -16.68 -8.78 -5.34
N GLY A 499 -16.32 -9.61 -6.32
CA GLY A 499 -17.00 -9.65 -7.61
C GLY A 499 -18.47 -10.03 -7.47
N THR A 500 -18.77 -11.05 -6.66
CA THR A 500 -20.16 -11.48 -6.39
C THR A 500 -20.94 -10.37 -5.68
N LEU A 501 -20.39 -9.75 -4.64
CA LEU A 501 -21.04 -8.65 -3.92
C LEU A 501 -21.32 -7.47 -4.85
N TYR A 502 -20.35 -7.10 -5.69
CA TYR A 502 -20.52 -6.01 -6.64
C TYR A 502 -21.58 -6.33 -7.70
N TRP A 503 -21.58 -7.53 -8.25
CA TRP A 503 -22.61 -7.97 -9.21
C TRP A 503 -24.02 -7.90 -8.62
N PHE A 504 -24.18 -8.29 -7.34
CA PHE A 504 -25.46 -8.14 -6.65
C PHE A 504 -25.81 -6.66 -6.42
N ALA A 505 -24.85 -5.84 -6.01
CA ALA A 505 -25.07 -4.41 -5.79
C ALA A 505 -25.54 -3.71 -7.07
N LEU A 506 -24.95 -4.06 -8.24
CA LEU A 506 -25.37 -3.51 -9.53
C LEU A 506 -26.82 -3.86 -9.94
N LYS A 507 -27.38 -4.93 -9.38
CA LYS A 507 -28.80 -5.28 -9.62
C LYS A 507 -29.78 -4.51 -8.73
N LEU A 508 -29.28 -3.86 -7.67
CA LEU A 508 -30.09 -3.09 -6.72
C LEU A 508 -30.10 -1.61 -7.04
N ILE A 509 -29.18 -1.14 -7.89
CA ILE A 509 -29.06 0.25 -8.38
C ILE A 509 -29.76 0.37 -9.73
#